data_d62f78b4d0d9d05e152f702fd3702dd3
#
_entry.id   d62f78b4d0d9d05e152f702fd3702dd3
#
_cell.length_a   1.000
_cell.length_b   1.000
_cell.length_c   1.000
_cell.angle_alpha   90.00
_cell.angle_beta   90.00
_cell.angle_gamma   90.00
#
_symmetry.space_group_name_H-M   'P 1'
#
loop_
_entity.id
_entity.type
_entity.pdbx_description
1 polymer ?
#
loop_
_entity_poly.entity_id
_entity_poly.type
_entity_poly.pdbx_seq_one_letter_code
_entity_poly.pdbx_strand_id
1 'polypeptide(L)'
;KRYFATGIAGMSVVADSLSAIKYAKVKCIRDEFGVVTDFEVEGDFPKYGNNDDRVDSIAVEILDKFMDMIRSNYCYRGGVPTTSILTITSNVVYGKKTGNTPDGRKKGQPLAPGANPMHGRDTHGAAASMASVAKLPWKNAQDGISNTFTIIPDALGKDSKVFAGDIDIESIRKEMESK
;
A
#
# COMPACT_ATOMS: atom_id res chain seq x y z
N LYS A 1 17.50 -3.92 -24.75
CA LYS A 1 17.49 -4.35 -23.33
C LYS A 1 16.33 -5.32 -23.10
N ARG A 2 16.51 -6.26 -22.18
CA ARG A 2 15.46 -7.17 -21.73
C ARG A 2 15.14 -6.81 -20.30
N TYR A 3 13.84 -6.85 -19.96
CA TYR A 3 13.36 -6.58 -18.60
C TYR A 3 12.70 -7.84 -18.04
N PHE A 4 12.85 -8.05 -16.74
CA PHE A 4 12.15 -9.07 -15.99
C PHE A 4 11.22 -8.35 -15.01
N ALA A 5 9.97 -8.20 -15.41
CA ALA A 5 8.97 -7.48 -14.63
C ALA A 5 8.47 -8.34 -13.46
N THR A 6 8.49 -7.76 -12.28
CA THR A 6 7.90 -8.33 -11.07
C THR A 6 6.78 -7.44 -10.57
N GLY A 7 5.97 -7.91 -9.64
CA GLY A 7 4.89 -7.10 -9.06
C GLY A 7 4.71 -7.41 -7.58
N ILE A 8 4.37 -6.37 -6.81
CA ILE A 8 4.06 -6.48 -5.40
C ILE A 8 2.55 -6.35 -5.21
N ALA A 9 1.96 -7.31 -4.50
CA ALA A 9 0.57 -7.27 -4.05
C ALA A 9 0.52 -7.24 -2.53
N GLY A 10 -0.28 -6.33 -1.96
CA GLY A 10 -0.50 -6.24 -0.52
C GLY A 10 0.65 -5.59 0.25
N MET A 11 1.40 -4.69 -0.37
CA MET A 11 2.50 -3.96 0.27
C MET A 11 2.06 -3.31 1.59
N SER A 12 0.96 -2.58 1.58
CA SER A 12 0.46 -1.89 2.78
C SER A 12 0.00 -2.87 3.87
N VAL A 13 -0.51 -4.05 3.51
CA VAL A 13 -0.86 -5.10 4.48
C VAL A 13 0.38 -5.63 5.18
N VAL A 14 1.49 -5.78 4.46
CA VAL A 14 2.77 -6.19 5.06
C VAL A 14 3.32 -5.08 5.94
N ALA A 15 3.30 -3.82 5.48
CA ALA A 15 3.76 -2.67 6.26
C ALA A 15 2.98 -2.54 7.58
N ASP A 16 1.65 -2.63 7.53
CA ASP A 16 0.78 -2.58 8.70
C ASP A 16 1.00 -3.78 9.64
N SER A 17 1.21 -4.98 9.08
CA SER A 17 1.49 -6.17 9.88
C SER A 17 2.82 -6.05 10.64
N LEU A 18 3.87 -5.54 9.99
CA LEU A 18 5.15 -5.28 10.64
C LEU A 18 5.05 -4.14 11.65
N SER A 19 4.25 -3.12 11.36
CA SER A 19 3.93 -2.04 12.30
C SER A 19 3.22 -2.60 13.55
N ALA A 20 2.22 -3.46 13.37
CA ALA A 20 1.54 -4.12 14.49
C ALA A 20 2.52 -4.92 15.36
N ILE A 21 3.39 -5.72 14.74
CA ILE A 21 4.40 -6.52 15.46
C ILE A 21 5.40 -5.61 16.21
N LYS A 22 5.74 -4.45 15.65
CA LYS A 22 6.72 -3.54 16.22
C LYS A 22 6.18 -2.67 17.36
N TYR A 23 4.92 -2.22 17.25
CA TYR A 23 4.35 -1.19 18.12
C TYR A 23 3.20 -1.65 18.99
N ALA A 24 2.59 -2.82 18.71
CA ALA A 24 1.56 -3.44 19.51
C ALA A 24 2.02 -4.78 20.06
N LYS A 25 1.21 -5.39 20.91
CA LYS A 25 1.46 -6.73 21.42
C LYS A 25 0.67 -7.74 20.58
N VAL A 26 1.38 -8.48 19.75
CA VAL A 26 0.81 -9.48 18.86
C VAL A 26 1.02 -10.88 19.42
N LYS A 27 -0.06 -11.63 19.61
CA LYS A 27 -0.06 -13.02 20.04
C LYS A 27 -0.55 -13.91 18.90
N CYS A 28 0.24 -14.92 18.55
CA CYS A 28 -0.15 -15.90 17.54
C CYS A 28 -1.09 -16.94 18.16
N ILE A 29 -2.24 -17.16 17.54
CA ILE A 29 -3.14 -18.26 17.82
C ILE A 29 -2.77 -19.44 16.93
N ARG A 30 -2.54 -20.61 17.52
CA ARG A 30 -2.11 -21.80 16.80
C ARG A 30 -3.16 -22.91 16.96
N ASP A 31 -3.27 -23.74 15.95
CA ASP A 31 -4.05 -24.97 15.99
C ASP A 31 -3.31 -26.12 16.71
N GLU A 32 -3.92 -27.29 16.74
CA GLU A 32 -3.38 -28.51 17.36
C GLU A 32 -2.06 -29.00 16.72
N PHE A 33 -1.78 -28.57 15.46
CA PHE A 33 -0.54 -28.89 14.74
C PHE A 33 0.54 -27.80 14.90
N GLY A 34 0.26 -26.75 15.69
CA GLY A 34 1.18 -25.63 15.88
C GLY A 34 1.18 -24.59 14.74
N VAL A 35 0.30 -24.73 13.76
CA VAL A 35 0.17 -23.78 12.64
C VAL A 35 -0.56 -22.53 13.11
N VAL A 36 -0.04 -21.35 12.75
CA VAL A 36 -0.68 -20.08 13.08
C VAL A 36 -1.95 -19.91 12.24
N THR A 37 -3.07 -19.78 12.92
CA THR A 37 -4.42 -19.64 12.32
C THR A 37 -4.99 -18.24 12.47
N ASP A 38 -4.60 -17.52 13.54
CA ASP A 38 -5.06 -16.14 13.76
C ASP A 38 -4.07 -15.36 14.64
N PHE A 39 -4.36 -14.07 14.82
CA PHE A 39 -3.60 -13.15 15.65
C PHE A 39 -4.52 -12.37 16.58
N GLU A 40 -4.15 -12.28 17.85
CA GLU A 40 -4.69 -11.31 18.80
C GLU A 40 -3.73 -10.12 18.86
N VAL A 41 -4.27 -8.92 18.69
CA VAL A 41 -3.48 -7.68 18.71
C VAL A 41 -4.02 -6.78 19.82
N GLU A 42 -3.20 -6.50 20.82
CA GLU A 42 -3.51 -5.64 21.95
C GLU A 42 -2.70 -4.34 21.83
N GLY A 43 -3.40 -3.21 21.88
CA GLY A 43 -2.82 -1.88 21.67
C GLY A 43 -3.02 -1.33 20.27
N ASP A 44 -2.69 -0.06 20.09
CA ASP A 44 -2.75 0.61 18.80
C ASP A 44 -1.37 0.66 18.13
N PHE A 45 -1.36 0.75 16.81
CA PHE A 45 -0.15 0.83 16.01
C PHE A 45 -0.36 1.74 14.80
N PRO A 46 0.72 2.38 14.31
CA PRO A 46 0.65 3.20 13.10
C PRO A 46 0.19 2.40 11.89
N LYS A 47 -0.75 2.97 11.12
CA LYS A 47 -1.28 2.35 9.90
C LYS A 47 -0.89 3.17 8.68
N TYR A 48 -0.44 2.49 7.64
CA TYR A 48 -0.04 3.10 6.38
C TYR A 48 -1.20 3.89 5.75
N GLY A 49 -0.87 5.04 5.15
CA GLY A 49 -1.84 5.94 4.55
C GLY A 49 -2.27 7.10 5.46
N ASN A 50 -1.54 7.36 6.55
CA ASN A 50 -1.82 8.45 7.49
C ASN A 50 -0.66 9.45 7.61
N ASN A 51 0.31 9.42 6.69
CA ASN A 51 1.51 10.24 6.70
C ASN A 51 2.33 10.07 7.99
N ASP A 52 2.40 8.85 8.51
CA ASP A 52 3.13 8.52 9.73
C ASP A 52 4.45 7.83 9.37
N ASP A 53 5.57 8.50 9.62
CA ASP A 53 6.91 8.02 9.26
C ASP A 53 7.28 6.68 9.91
N ARG A 54 6.64 6.34 11.04
CA ARG A 54 6.89 5.07 11.74
C ARG A 54 6.50 3.86 10.90
N VAL A 55 5.42 3.95 10.14
CA VAL A 55 4.95 2.86 9.25
C VAL A 55 5.34 3.12 7.79
N ASP A 56 5.38 4.38 7.35
CA ASP A 56 5.77 4.72 5.98
C ASP A 56 7.21 4.29 5.70
N SER A 57 8.14 4.45 6.68
CA SER A 57 9.51 3.95 6.56
C SER A 57 9.58 2.42 6.42
N ILE A 58 8.67 1.69 7.04
CA ILE A 58 8.58 0.23 6.87
C ILE A 58 8.20 -0.11 5.43
N ALA A 59 7.22 0.60 4.86
CA ALA A 59 6.82 0.40 3.46
C ALA A 59 7.96 0.69 2.47
N VAL A 60 8.73 1.75 2.71
CA VAL A 60 9.94 2.10 1.93
C VAL A 60 10.97 0.98 2.03
N GLU A 61 11.27 0.51 3.24
CA GLU A 61 12.24 -0.56 3.48
C GLU A 61 11.85 -1.88 2.81
N ILE A 62 10.56 -2.24 2.84
CA ILE A 62 10.04 -3.43 2.16
C ILE A 62 10.36 -3.38 0.67
N LEU A 63 10.05 -2.25 0.02
CA LEU A 63 10.25 -2.10 -1.42
C LEU A 63 11.74 -2.09 -1.79
N ASP A 64 12.57 -1.38 -1.03
CA ASP A 64 14.02 -1.36 -1.25
C ASP A 64 14.62 -2.77 -1.10
N LYS A 65 14.33 -3.45 0.00
CA LYS A 65 14.83 -4.82 0.24
C LYS A 65 14.33 -5.84 -0.81
N PHE A 66 13.07 -5.72 -1.21
CA PHE A 66 12.52 -6.59 -2.25
C PHE A 66 13.30 -6.44 -3.56
N MET A 67 13.54 -5.21 -3.99
CA MET A 67 14.29 -4.96 -5.22
C MET A 67 15.75 -5.32 -5.12
N ASP A 68 16.40 -5.08 -3.99
CA ASP A 68 17.79 -5.47 -3.76
C ASP A 68 17.94 -7.01 -3.83
N MET A 69 17.03 -7.75 -3.21
CA MET A 69 17.02 -9.21 -3.29
C MET A 69 16.81 -9.72 -4.71
N ILE A 70 15.92 -9.13 -5.49
CA ILE A 70 15.72 -9.54 -6.88
C ILE A 70 16.94 -9.21 -7.72
N ARG A 71 17.51 -8.01 -7.57
CA ARG A 71 18.69 -7.58 -8.33
C ARG A 71 19.95 -8.35 -7.98
N SER A 72 20.04 -8.92 -6.79
CA SER A 72 21.18 -9.76 -6.39
C SER A 72 21.17 -11.15 -7.04
N ASN A 73 20.08 -11.54 -7.68
CA ASN A 73 19.93 -12.83 -8.35
C ASN A 73 20.05 -12.69 -9.86
N TYR A 74 20.61 -13.73 -10.49
CA TYR A 74 20.72 -13.79 -11.94
C TYR A 74 19.33 -13.93 -12.57
N CYS A 75 19.02 -13.02 -13.50
CA CYS A 75 17.83 -13.13 -14.34
C CYS A 75 18.16 -13.79 -15.67
N TYR A 76 17.25 -14.65 -16.15
CA TYR A 76 17.41 -15.35 -17.42
C TYR A 76 17.81 -14.42 -18.55
N ARG A 77 18.84 -14.80 -19.28
CA ARG A 77 19.45 -14.05 -20.40
C ARG A 77 19.88 -12.61 -20.04
N GLY A 78 20.28 -12.35 -18.80
CA GLY A 78 20.71 -11.02 -18.34
C GLY A 78 19.58 -9.99 -18.33
N GLY A 79 18.35 -10.40 -18.07
CA GLY A 79 17.22 -9.49 -17.90
C GLY A 79 17.45 -8.51 -16.74
N VAL A 80 17.00 -7.28 -16.90
CA VAL A 80 17.05 -6.26 -15.85
C VAL A 80 15.76 -6.35 -15.03
N PRO A 81 15.84 -6.63 -13.70
CA PRO A 81 14.67 -6.67 -12.86
C PRO A 81 14.00 -5.30 -12.72
N THR A 82 12.70 -5.27 -12.89
CA THR A 82 11.83 -4.14 -12.64
C THR A 82 10.66 -4.55 -11.76
N THR A 83 9.97 -3.61 -11.14
CA THR A 83 8.78 -3.92 -10.33
C THR A 83 7.68 -2.89 -10.49
N SER A 84 6.47 -3.36 -10.25
CA SER A 84 5.26 -2.57 -10.16
C SER A 84 4.53 -2.79 -8.83
N ILE A 85 3.72 -1.81 -8.44
CA ILE A 85 2.76 -1.93 -7.34
C ILE A 85 1.37 -1.59 -7.93
N LEU A 86 0.88 -2.48 -8.80
CA LEU A 86 -0.25 -2.22 -9.71
C LEU A 86 -1.44 -3.17 -9.54
N THR A 87 -1.55 -3.90 -8.44
CA THR A 87 -2.66 -4.85 -8.27
C THR A 87 -4.00 -4.14 -8.14
N ILE A 88 -4.87 -4.25 -9.14
CA ILE A 88 -6.21 -3.65 -9.13
C ILE A 88 -7.30 -4.68 -8.87
N THR A 89 -7.18 -5.88 -9.44
CA THR A 89 -8.15 -6.96 -9.30
C THR A 89 -7.57 -8.24 -8.69
N SER A 90 -6.31 -8.54 -8.99
CA SER A 90 -5.61 -9.72 -8.45
C SER A 90 -5.41 -9.69 -6.94
N ASN A 91 -5.44 -8.51 -6.30
CA ASN A 91 -5.47 -8.34 -4.85
C ASN A 91 -6.63 -9.11 -4.18
N VAL A 92 -7.78 -9.23 -4.85
CA VAL A 92 -8.94 -10.01 -4.36
C VAL A 92 -8.61 -11.51 -4.36
N VAL A 93 -8.04 -12.00 -5.46
CA VAL A 93 -7.70 -13.43 -5.63
C VAL A 93 -6.60 -13.82 -4.64
N TYR A 94 -5.59 -13.00 -4.49
CA TYR A 94 -4.51 -13.24 -3.52
C TYR A 94 -5.02 -13.16 -2.07
N GLY A 95 -5.89 -12.22 -1.75
CA GLY A 95 -6.50 -12.11 -0.43
C GLY A 95 -7.30 -13.34 -0.04
N LYS A 96 -8.02 -13.96 -0.99
CA LYS A 96 -8.74 -15.22 -0.76
C LYS A 96 -7.82 -16.37 -0.34
N LYS A 97 -6.59 -16.40 -0.86
CA LYS A 97 -5.60 -17.45 -0.59
C LYS A 97 -4.69 -17.13 0.59
N THR A 98 -4.65 -15.89 1.05
CA THR A 98 -3.81 -15.45 2.16
C THR A 98 -4.54 -15.65 3.49
N GLY A 99 -3.88 -16.25 4.47
CA GLY A 99 -4.38 -16.43 5.84
C GLY A 99 -4.66 -15.10 6.56
N ASN A 100 -5.02 -15.17 7.84
CA ASN A 100 -5.13 -13.99 8.69
C ASN A 100 -3.77 -13.31 8.84
N THR A 101 -3.75 -11.98 8.97
CA THR A 101 -2.52 -11.20 9.07
C THR A 101 -2.49 -10.36 10.35
N PRO A 102 -1.30 -10.07 10.93
CA PRO A 102 -1.17 -9.37 12.21
C PRO A 102 -1.78 -7.97 12.24
N ASP A 103 -1.98 -7.36 11.08
CA ASP A 103 -2.64 -6.07 10.94
C ASP A 103 -4.17 -6.12 11.15
N GLY A 104 -4.72 -7.31 11.40
CA GLY A 104 -6.14 -7.55 11.62
C GLY A 104 -6.95 -7.96 10.38
N ARG A 105 -6.32 -8.03 9.19
CA ARG A 105 -7.01 -8.55 7.98
C ARG A 105 -7.28 -10.05 8.15
N LYS A 106 -8.50 -10.47 7.84
CA LYS A 106 -8.92 -11.87 7.94
C LYS A 106 -8.80 -12.60 6.59
N LYS A 107 -8.61 -13.90 6.65
CA LYS A 107 -8.63 -14.80 5.48
C LYS A 107 -9.87 -14.54 4.63
N GLY A 108 -9.69 -14.45 3.34
CA GLY A 108 -10.78 -14.16 2.40
C GLY A 108 -10.99 -12.69 2.08
N GLN A 109 -10.55 -11.77 2.95
CA GLN A 109 -10.58 -10.34 2.64
C GLN A 109 -9.55 -9.99 1.57
N PRO A 110 -9.86 -9.08 0.62
CA PRO A 110 -8.89 -8.60 -0.34
C PRO A 110 -7.63 -8.04 0.32
N LEU A 111 -6.50 -8.11 -0.36
CA LEU A 111 -5.35 -7.27 -0.06
C LEU A 111 -5.64 -5.84 -0.54
N ALA A 112 -4.90 -4.85 -0.04
CA ALA A 112 -5.00 -3.50 -0.55
C ALA A 112 -4.64 -3.44 -2.05
N PRO A 113 -5.38 -2.66 -2.86
CA PRO A 113 -5.07 -2.51 -4.28
C PRO A 113 -3.87 -1.60 -4.47
N GLY A 114 -2.93 -2.02 -5.32
CA GLY A 114 -1.75 -1.22 -5.66
C GLY A 114 -0.99 -0.70 -4.44
N ALA A 115 -0.66 0.58 -4.48
CA ALA A 115 0.04 1.28 -3.39
C ALA A 115 -0.90 1.90 -2.35
N ASN A 116 -2.21 1.66 -2.46
CA ASN A 116 -3.20 2.18 -1.51
C ASN A 116 -3.02 1.60 -0.11
N PRO A 117 -3.39 2.35 0.93
CA PRO A 117 -3.64 1.77 2.24
C PRO A 117 -4.75 0.74 2.19
N MET A 118 -4.82 -0.14 3.16
CA MET A 118 -5.94 -1.05 3.33
C MET A 118 -7.21 -0.25 3.62
N HIS A 119 -8.32 -0.66 3.03
CA HIS A 119 -9.61 0.04 3.12
C HIS A 119 -9.97 0.41 4.57
N GLY A 120 -10.33 1.69 4.78
CA GLY A 120 -10.73 2.23 6.06
C GLY A 120 -9.58 2.50 7.06
N ARG A 121 -8.31 2.40 6.64
CA ARG A 121 -7.16 2.68 7.52
C ARG A 121 -6.57 4.07 7.35
N ASP A 122 -6.85 4.74 6.24
CA ASP A 122 -6.45 6.11 5.91
C ASP A 122 -7.39 7.13 6.58
N THR A 123 -7.32 7.20 7.89
CA THR A 123 -8.24 8.01 8.71
C THR A 123 -7.90 9.51 8.75
N HIS A 124 -6.71 9.90 8.28
CA HIS A 124 -6.24 11.28 8.25
C HIS A 124 -6.54 12.00 6.91
N GLY A 125 -7.38 11.38 6.07
CA GLY A 125 -7.84 11.98 4.82
C GLY A 125 -6.92 11.75 3.62
N ALA A 126 -7.42 12.15 2.44
CA ALA A 126 -6.78 11.85 1.16
C ALA A 126 -5.37 12.43 1.02
N ALA A 127 -5.12 13.65 1.51
CA ALA A 127 -3.80 14.27 1.45
C ALA A 127 -2.75 13.48 2.24
N ALA A 128 -3.09 12.99 3.44
CA ALA A 128 -2.19 12.16 4.23
C ALA A 128 -1.93 10.80 3.56
N SER A 129 -2.97 10.21 2.96
CA SER A 129 -2.85 8.96 2.21
C SER A 129 -1.91 9.11 1.00
N MET A 130 -2.09 10.17 0.22
CA MET A 130 -1.18 10.48 -0.90
C MET A 130 0.24 10.78 -0.44
N ALA A 131 0.42 11.47 0.70
CA ALA A 131 1.74 11.74 1.25
C ALA A 131 2.49 10.45 1.64
N SER A 132 1.81 9.47 2.24
CA SER A 132 2.41 8.15 2.52
C SER A 132 2.86 7.45 1.23
N VAL A 133 2.01 7.47 0.19
CA VAL A 133 2.34 6.87 -1.12
C VAL A 133 3.51 7.60 -1.76
N ALA A 134 3.57 8.93 -1.66
CA ALA A 134 4.63 9.74 -2.25
C ALA A 134 6.03 9.46 -1.66
N LYS A 135 6.12 8.91 -0.44
CA LYS A 135 7.40 8.53 0.19
C LYS A 135 8.01 7.25 -0.37
N LEU A 136 7.26 6.45 -1.12
CA LEU A 136 7.78 5.20 -1.67
C LEU A 136 8.97 5.46 -2.61
N PRO A 137 9.97 4.55 -2.64
CA PRO A 137 11.16 4.71 -3.49
C PRO A 137 10.84 4.44 -4.96
N TRP A 138 10.39 5.46 -5.66
CA TRP A 138 9.95 5.42 -7.08
C TRP A 138 11.00 4.84 -8.02
N LYS A 139 12.28 5.06 -7.74
CA LYS A 139 13.40 4.45 -8.49
C LYS A 139 13.32 2.92 -8.53
N ASN A 140 12.61 2.31 -7.60
CA ASN A 140 12.43 0.87 -7.49
C ASN A 140 11.10 0.38 -8.06
N ALA A 141 10.10 1.26 -8.22
CA ALA A 141 8.80 0.94 -8.84
C ALA A 141 8.76 1.36 -10.32
N GLN A 142 9.71 0.87 -11.12
CA GLN A 142 9.96 1.32 -12.50
C GLN A 142 8.82 1.01 -13.47
N ASP A 143 8.02 -0.02 -13.19
CA ASP A 143 6.86 -0.39 -14.00
C ASP A 143 5.58 0.34 -13.53
N GLY A 144 5.71 1.24 -12.55
CA GLY A 144 4.64 2.11 -12.08
C GLY A 144 3.89 1.60 -10.86
N ILE A 145 2.98 2.43 -10.37
CA ILE A 145 2.07 2.13 -9.28
C ILE A 145 0.64 2.45 -9.67
N SER A 146 -0.31 1.87 -8.94
CA SER A 146 -1.68 2.37 -8.91
C SER A 146 -1.98 2.94 -7.53
N ASN A 147 -2.59 4.12 -7.53
CA ASN A 147 -3.17 4.75 -6.36
C ASN A 147 -4.58 5.25 -6.74
N THR A 148 -5.61 4.65 -6.16
CA THR A 148 -6.99 4.87 -6.55
C THR A 148 -7.73 5.52 -5.39
N PHE A 149 -8.41 6.64 -5.67
CA PHE A 149 -9.31 7.30 -4.74
C PHE A 149 -10.74 7.26 -5.25
N THR A 150 -11.66 7.02 -4.33
CA THR A 150 -13.08 7.24 -4.57
C THR A 150 -13.50 8.49 -3.81
N ILE A 151 -13.97 9.49 -4.52
CA ILE A 151 -14.50 10.71 -3.94
C ILE A 151 -16.01 10.67 -4.04
N ILE A 152 -16.68 10.74 -2.89
CA ILE A 152 -18.13 10.89 -2.82
C ILE A 152 -18.41 12.39 -2.82
N PRO A 153 -19.12 12.95 -3.82
CA PRO A 153 -19.36 14.40 -3.92
C PRO A 153 -19.96 15.02 -2.65
N ASP A 154 -20.87 14.32 -1.99
CA ASP A 154 -21.51 14.80 -0.75
C ASP A 154 -20.56 14.95 0.42
N ALA A 155 -19.41 14.23 0.42
CA ALA A 155 -18.38 14.35 1.45
C ALA A 155 -17.58 15.65 1.33
N LEU A 156 -17.63 16.32 0.17
CA LEU A 156 -16.95 17.59 -0.11
C LEU A 156 -17.87 18.81 0.05
N GLY A 157 -19.10 18.62 0.47
CA GLY A 157 -20.12 19.65 0.69
C GLY A 157 -21.36 19.43 -0.17
N LYS A 158 -22.52 19.77 0.37
CA LYS A 158 -23.83 19.60 -0.32
C LYS A 158 -24.08 20.57 -1.46
N ASP A 159 -23.26 21.61 -1.61
CA ASP A 159 -23.39 22.56 -2.71
C ASP A 159 -22.61 22.05 -3.93
N SER A 160 -23.30 21.31 -4.77
CA SER A 160 -22.81 20.88 -6.08
C SER A 160 -22.31 22.01 -6.99
N LYS A 161 -22.65 23.28 -6.65
CA LYS A 161 -22.14 24.46 -7.34
C LYS A 161 -20.67 24.75 -7.09
N VAL A 162 -20.14 24.37 -5.93
CA VAL A 162 -18.69 24.48 -5.61
C VAL A 162 -17.88 23.49 -6.46
N PHE A 163 -18.44 22.33 -6.78
CA PHE A 163 -17.74 21.31 -7.57
C PHE A 163 -17.71 21.61 -9.07
N ALA A 164 -18.69 22.33 -9.58
CA ALA A 164 -18.81 22.61 -11.02
C ALA A 164 -18.11 23.92 -11.43
N GLY A 165 -17.77 24.80 -10.47
CA GLY A 165 -17.29 26.14 -10.75
C GLY A 165 -15.83 26.43 -10.40
N ASP A 166 -15.24 25.73 -9.44
CA ASP A 166 -13.98 26.17 -8.82
C ASP A 166 -12.80 25.19 -8.88
N ILE A 167 -12.92 24.07 -9.57
CA ILE A 167 -11.72 23.34 -9.98
C ILE A 167 -11.24 23.96 -11.29
N ASP A 168 -10.54 25.07 -11.17
CA ASP A 168 -9.77 25.60 -12.29
C ASP A 168 -8.60 24.65 -12.60
N ILE A 169 -8.89 23.73 -13.53
CA ILE A 169 -7.90 22.76 -14.04
C ILE A 169 -6.66 23.50 -14.55
N GLU A 170 -6.81 24.72 -14.99
CA GLU A 170 -5.72 25.55 -15.49
C GLU A 170 -4.81 26.08 -14.37
N SER A 171 -5.36 26.40 -13.19
CA SER A 171 -4.56 26.77 -12.03
C SER A 171 -3.80 25.56 -11.46
N ILE A 172 -4.40 24.37 -11.44
CA ILE A 172 -3.70 23.11 -11.04
C ILE A 172 -2.59 22.79 -12.03
N ARG A 173 -2.84 22.97 -13.32
CA ARG A 173 -1.83 22.75 -14.38
C ARG A 173 -0.65 23.71 -14.25
N LYS A 174 -0.90 25.00 -14.01
CA LYS A 174 0.15 26.00 -13.77
C LYS A 174 0.97 25.71 -12.52
N GLU A 175 0.35 25.21 -11.47
CA GLU A 175 1.06 24.85 -10.24
C GLU A 175 1.93 23.60 -10.43
N MET A 176 1.51 22.66 -11.28
CA MET A 176 2.31 21.49 -11.67
C MET A 176 3.47 21.84 -12.61
N GLU A 177 3.32 22.84 -13.47
CA GLU A 177 4.35 23.30 -14.41
C GLU A 177 5.38 24.24 -13.75
N SER A 178 5.08 24.77 -12.55
CA SER A 178 5.96 25.71 -11.81
C SER A 178 6.91 25.03 -10.82
N LYS A 179 6.90 23.72 -10.72
CA LYS A 179 7.77 22.87 -9.88
C LYS A 179 8.63 21.96 -10.72
#